data_f7f4e09c10a111fd8c3579ad96e65fbd
#
_entry.id   f7f4e09c10a111fd8c3579ad96e65fbd
#
_cell.length_a   1.000
_cell.length_b   1.000
_cell.length_c   1.000
_cell.angle_alpha   90.00
_cell.angle_beta   90.00
_cell.angle_gamma   90.00
#
_symmetry.space_group_name_H-M   'P 1'
#
loop_
_entity.id
_entity.type
_entity.pdbx_description
1 polymer ?
#
loop_
_entity_poly.entity_id
_entity_poly.type
_entity_poly.pdbx_seq_one_letter_code
_entity_poly.pdbx_strand_id
1 'polypeptide(L)' 'EYEIAVEKKEENNYNALLLKCTHYSNQLTTTGNGYTCSLHGSKFDKTGNVINGPAEQPLQHLKTQIRNNFLYIQLV' A
#
# COMPACT_ATOMS: atom_id res chain seq x y z
N GLU A 1 12.24 5.63 4.88
CA GLU A 1 12.10 4.25 4.40
C GLU A 1 10.75 3.69 4.79
N TYR A 2 10.05 3.02 3.85
CA TYR A 2 8.67 2.61 4.05
C TYR A 2 8.53 1.12 3.80
N GLU A 3 7.53 0.52 4.46
CA GLU A 3 7.18 -0.87 4.24
C GLU A 3 6.32 -1.00 2.98
N ILE A 4 6.31 -2.21 2.43
CA ILE A 4 5.51 -2.53 1.26
C ILE A 4 4.59 -3.68 1.64
N ALA A 5 3.28 -3.52 1.40
CA ALA A 5 2.32 -4.58 1.60
C ALA A 5 2.12 -5.32 0.29
N VAL A 6 2.27 -6.64 0.32
CA VAL A 6 2.13 -7.48 -0.87
C VAL A 6 0.96 -8.42 -0.67
N GLU A 7 0.06 -8.47 -1.64
CA GLU A 7 -1.10 -9.35 -1.60
C GLU A 7 -1.19 -10.14 -2.89
N LYS A 8 -1.34 -11.47 -2.76
CA LYS A 8 -1.55 -12.33 -3.91
C LYS A 8 -3.04 -12.28 -4.30
N LYS A 9 -3.32 -11.85 -5.52
CA LYS A 9 -4.70 -11.79 -6.02
C LYS A 9 -5.08 -13.08 -6.73
N GLU A 10 -4.19 -13.56 -7.60
CA GLU A 10 -4.39 -14.77 -8.37
C GLU A 10 -3.04 -15.38 -8.64
N GLU A 11 -3.03 -16.53 -9.32
CA GLU A 11 -1.78 -17.13 -9.74
C GLU A 11 -0.99 -16.13 -10.59
N ASN A 12 0.26 -15.85 -10.22
CA ASN A 12 1.15 -14.93 -10.92
C ASN A 12 0.64 -13.48 -10.96
N ASN A 13 -0.27 -13.12 -10.05
CA ASN A 13 -0.82 -11.77 -10.01
C ASN A 13 -0.79 -11.26 -8.55
N TYR A 14 0.05 -10.27 -8.29
CA TYR A 14 0.23 -9.71 -6.96
C TYR A 14 0.02 -8.20 -6.98
N ASN A 15 -0.53 -7.69 -5.89
CA ASN A 15 -0.58 -6.24 -5.65
C ASN A 15 0.50 -5.87 -4.65
N ALA A 16 1.14 -4.73 -4.87
CA ALA A 16 2.10 -4.18 -3.92
C ALA A 16 1.73 -2.74 -3.65
N LEU A 17 1.60 -2.39 -2.37
CA LEU A 17 1.25 -1.05 -1.94
C LEU A 17 2.39 -0.45 -1.14
N LEU A 18 2.76 0.78 -1.45
CA LEU A 18 3.72 1.52 -0.64
C LEU A 18 2.97 2.06 0.57
N LEU A 19 3.40 1.67 1.77
CA LEU A 19 2.72 2.05 3.01
C LEU A 19 3.19 3.42 3.48
N LYS A 20 2.96 4.41 2.62
CA LYS A 20 3.33 5.80 2.84
C LYS A 20 2.08 6.64 2.74
N CYS A 21 1.77 7.39 3.80
CA CYS A 21 0.59 8.23 3.81
C CYS A 21 0.67 9.27 2.69
N THR A 22 -0.38 9.36 1.87
CA THR A 22 -0.39 10.28 0.73
C THR A 22 -0.65 11.71 1.15
N HIS A 23 -1.12 11.93 2.39
CA HIS A 23 -1.29 13.27 2.91
C HIS A 23 0.02 13.82 3.48
N TYR A 24 0.76 13.01 4.25
CA TYR A 24 1.91 13.51 4.99
C TYR A 24 3.03 12.49 5.10
N SER A 25 3.41 11.88 4.05
CA SER A 25 4.58 11.01 3.88
C SER A 25 5.05 10.26 5.14
N ASN A 26 4.11 9.76 5.93
CA ASN A 26 4.39 9.03 7.16
C ASN A 26 4.21 7.54 6.92
N GLN A 27 4.99 6.71 7.63
CA GLN A 27 4.81 5.27 7.56
C GLN A 27 3.44 4.91 8.14
N LEU A 28 2.67 4.11 7.42
CA LEU A 28 1.34 3.69 7.86
C LEU A 28 1.42 2.50 8.80
N THR A 29 0.41 2.39 9.65
CA THR A 29 0.24 1.26 10.54
C THR A 29 -0.81 0.32 9.95
N THR A 30 -0.52 -0.97 9.91
CA THR A 30 -1.46 -1.99 9.43
C THR A 30 -2.52 -2.25 10.48
N THR A 31 -3.79 -2.30 10.06
CA THR A 31 -4.91 -2.63 10.92
C THR A 31 -5.61 -3.86 10.38
N GLY A 32 -6.63 -4.34 11.09
CA GLY A 32 -7.41 -5.50 10.63
C GLY A 32 -8.10 -5.26 9.30
N ASN A 33 -8.47 -4.01 9.01
CA ASN A 33 -9.27 -3.67 7.83
C ASN A 33 -8.50 -2.86 6.80
N GLY A 34 -7.23 -2.57 7.03
CA GLY A 34 -6.46 -1.76 6.10
C GLY A 34 -5.28 -1.09 6.77
N TYR A 35 -5.14 0.22 6.53
CA TYR A 35 -3.98 0.97 7.02
C TYR A 35 -4.44 2.31 7.59
N THR A 36 -3.70 2.81 8.58
CA THR A 36 -4.02 4.10 9.19
C THR A 36 -2.76 4.92 9.37
N CYS A 37 -2.91 6.23 9.27
CA CYS A 37 -1.84 7.18 9.54
C CYS A 37 -2.05 7.76 10.94
N SER A 38 -1.04 7.58 11.81
CA SER A 38 -1.16 8.02 13.20
C SER A 38 -1.06 9.52 13.37
N LEU A 39 -0.57 10.25 12.34
CA LEU A 39 -0.39 11.70 12.48
C LEU A 39 -1.72 12.46 12.47
N HIS A 40 -2.56 12.20 11.47
CA HIS A 40 -3.80 12.95 11.31
C HIS A 40 -5.02 12.06 11.11
N GLY A 41 -4.87 10.75 11.30
CA GLY A 41 -6.00 9.83 11.28
C GLY A 41 -6.48 9.40 9.90
N SER A 42 -5.73 9.65 8.84
CA SER A 42 -6.09 9.14 7.51
C SER A 42 -6.20 7.63 7.56
N LYS A 43 -7.20 7.08 6.87
CA LYS A 43 -7.42 5.64 6.81
C LYS A 43 -7.57 5.18 5.37
N PHE A 44 -7.02 4.01 5.09
CA PHE A 44 -7.06 3.40 3.76
C PHE A 44 -7.52 1.95 3.91
N ASP A 45 -8.26 1.47 2.91
CA ASP A 45 -8.68 0.06 2.92
C ASP A 45 -7.52 -0.82 2.45
N LYS A 46 -7.75 -2.14 2.38
CA LYS A 46 -6.71 -3.10 2.03
C LYS A 46 -6.22 -2.95 0.60
N THR A 47 -7.00 -2.34 -0.27
CA THR A 47 -6.60 -2.09 -1.65
C THR A 47 -6.00 -0.70 -1.84
N GLY A 48 -5.86 0.07 -0.76
CA GLY A 48 -5.20 1.37 -0.79
C GLY A 48 -6.11 2.54 -1.04
N ASN A 49 -7.42 2.34 -1.13
CA ASN A 49 -8.36 3.45 -1.33
C ASN A 49 -8.57 4.22 -0.03
N VAL A 50 -8.77 5.54 -0.14
CA VAL A 50 -9.00 6.37 1.02
C VAL A 50 -10.37 6.04 1.62
N ILE A 51 -10.39 5.76 2.93
CA ILE A 51 -11.64 5.59 3.68
C ILE A 51 -11.95 6.86 4.45
N ASN A 52 -10.91 7.50 4.99
CA ASN A 52 -11.08 8.69 5.84
C ASN A 52 -9.94 9.65 5.61
N GLY A 53 -10.25 10.95 5.47
CA GLY A 53 -9.25 11.99 5.31
C GLY A 53 -8.44 12.21 6.58
N PRO A 54 -7.50 13.15 6.51
CA PRO A 54 -7.33 14.18 5.48
C PRO A 54 -6.65 13.74 4.17
N ALA A 55 -6.16 12.51 4.04
CA ALA A 55 -5.61 12.05 2.77
C ALA A 55 -6.68 12.09 1.70
N GLU A 56 -6.30 12.52 0.49
CA GLU A 56 -7.22 12.61 -0.65
C GLU A 56 -6.86 11.67 -1.77
N GLN A 57 -5.65 11.11 -1.76
CA GLN A 57 -5.17 10.24 -2.82
C GLN A 57 -5.02 8.81 -2.30
N PRO A 58 -5.30 7.80 -3.12
CA PRO A 58 -5.08 6.42 -2.71
C PRO A 58 -3.59 6.15 -2.54
N LEU A 59 -3.27 5.02 -1.88
CA LEU A 59 -1.89 4.60 -1.72
C LEU A 59 -1.27 4.29 -3.08
N GLN A 60 0.02 4.52 -3.19
CA GLN A 60 0.73 4.23 -4.43
C GLN A 60 0.84 2.73 -4.64
N HIS A 61 0.40 2.26 -5.81
CA HIS A 61 0.59 0.87 -6.23
C HIS A 61 1.93 0.76 -6.92
N LEU A 62 2.69 -0.28 -6.57
CA LEU A 62 3.98 -0.55 -7.19
C LEU A 62 3.80 -1.65 -8.23
N LYS A 63 4.47 -1.53 -9.37
CA LYS A 63 4.38 -2.54 -10.42
C LYS A 63 5.05 -3.82 -9.96
N THR A 64 4.44 -4.95 -10.29
CA THR A 64 4.98 -6.26 -9.96
C THR A 64 5.17 -7.09 -11.21
N GLN A 65 6.08 -8.05 -11.15
CA GLN A 65 6.37 -8.96 -12.25
C GLN A 65 6.88 -10.26 -11.70
N ILE A 66 6.39 -11.39 -12.27
CA ILE A 66 6.88 -12.71 -11.91
C ILE A 66 7.85 -13.18 -13.00
N ARG A 67 9.06 -13.55 -12.62
CA ARG A 67 10.04 -14.16 -13.53
C ARG A 67 10.82 -15.25 -12.81
N ASN A 68 10.92 -16.43 -13.40
CA ASN A 68 11.67 -17.55 -12.84
C ASN A 68 11.24 -17.86 -11.39
N ASN A 69 9.94 -17.75 -11.11
CA ASN A 69 9.35 -18.01 -9.80
C ASN A 69 9.73 -16.96 -8.74
N PHE A 70 10.26 -15.81 -9.15
CA PHE A 70 10.54 -14.71 -8.25
C PHE A 70 9.60 -13.55 -8.51
N LEU A 71 9.19 -12.90 -7.44
CA LEU A 71 8.38 -11.69 -7.53
C LEU A 71 9.31 -10.47 -7.52
N TYR A 72 9.20 -9.66 -8.56
CA TYR A 72 9.94 -8.40 -8.65
C TYR A 72 8.98 -7.25 -8.43
N ILE A 73 9.37 -6.30 -7.58
CA ILE A 73 8.57 -5.13 -7.28
C ILE A 73 9.37 -3.90 -7.70
N GLN A 74 8.76 -3.09 -8.56
CA GLN A 74 9.42 -1.89 -9.06
C GLN A 74 9.21 -0.75 -8.06
N LEU A 75 10.30 -0.23 -7.51
CA LEU A 75 10.23 0.79 -6.47
C LEU A 75 10.17 2.21 -7.01
N VAL A 76 10.45 2.45 -8.26
CA VAL A 76 10.39 3.77 -8.89
C VAL A 76 9.65 3.74 -10.19
#